data_332285dad9b920345d08dbfe4e9f31ae
#
_entry.id   332285dad9b920345d08dbfe4e9f31ae
#
_cell.length_a   1.000
_cell.length_b   1.000
_cell.length_c   1.000
_cell.angle_alpha   90.00
_cell.angle_beta   90.00
_cell.angle_gamma   90.00
#
_symmetry.space_group_name_H-M   'P 1'
#
loop_
_entity.id
_entity.type
_entity.pdbx_description
1 polymer ?
#
loop_
_entity_poly.entity_id
_entity_poly.type
_entity_poly.pdbx_seq_one_letter_code
_entity_poly.pdbx_strand_id
1 'polypeptide(L)'
;MRQDGEAAPRSPASGLARLGELVSQATVPGLKVRAETKGKARPLPFGVDAAGYRIVQEALTNARRHAGPATATVRVTYGEEDLTVQVDDDGLGPAARPAPAAGNGIAGMRERVSALGGELFAGPRPGGGFRVRARLPVNGVR
;
A
#
# COMPACT_ATOMS: atom_id res chain seq x y z
N MET A 1 -29.02 -0.12 -11.91
CA MET A 1 -28.66 0.08 -11.80
C MET A 1 -28.40 0.24 -11.57
N ARG A 2 -28.11 -0.10 -11.54
CA ARG A 2 -27.55 0.05 -11.33
C ARG A 2 -27.13 -0.11 -11.33
N GLN A 3 -26.78 -0.32 -11.34
CA GLN A 3 -26.20 -0.35 -11.26
C GLN A 3 -25.85 -0.48 -11.13
N ASP A 4 -25.61 -0.76 -11.10
CA ASP A 4 -25.05 -0.71 -10.88
C ASP A 4 -24.76 -0.75 -10.55
N GLY A 5 -24.90 -1.03 -10.54
CA GLY A 5 -24.29 -0.94 -10.27
C GLY A 5 -24.00 -1.03 -9.83
N GLU A 6 -23.86 -1.19 -9.89
CA GLU A 6 -23.51 -1.11 -9.58
C GLU A 6 -23.20 -1.20 -8.95
N ALA A 7 -23.09 -1.43 -8.98
CA ALA A 7 -22.53 -1.47 -8.47
C ALA A 7 -22.24 -1.32 -7.62
N ALA A 8 -22.14 -1.55 -7.49
CA ALA A 8 -21.70 -1.45 -6.90
C ALA A 8 -21.37 -1.16 -6.16
N PRO A 9 -21.34 -1.24 -5.93
CA PRO A 9 -20.86 -0.84 -5.29
C PRO A 9 -20.19 -0.94 -4.66
N ARG A 10 -19.86 -1.26 -4.46
CA ARG A 10 -19.15 -1.37 -4.04
C ARG A 10 -18.47 -0.81 -3.62
N SER A 11 -18.01 -1.31 -2.89
CA SER A 11 -17.31 -0.39 -2.39
C SER A 11 -16.05 -0.08 -3.00
N PRO A 12 -16.13 0.50 -4.07
CA PRO A 12 -14.92 0.87 -4.74
C PRO A 12 -14.07 1.83 -3.96
N ALA A 13 -14.59 2.35 -2.90
CA ALA A 13 -13.86 3.38 -2.19
C ALA A 13 -12.60 2.89 -1.52
N SER A 14 -12.46 1.58 -1.34
CA SER A 14 -11.31 1.09 -0.63
C SER A 14 -10.46 0.14 -1.45
N GLY A 15 -10.66 0.10 -2.76
CA GLY A 15 -9.92 -0.85 -3.58
C GLY A 15 -8.81 -0.20 -4.38
N LEU A 16 -7.96 -1.04 -4.94
CA LEU A 16 -6.82 -0.56 -5.72
C LEU A 16 -7.24 0.16 -6.99
N ALA A 17 -8.48 0.01 -7.43
CA ALA A 17 -8.97 0.81 -8.54
C ALA A 17 -8.93 2.29 -8.22
N ARG A 18 -8.89 2.67 -6.94
CA ARG A 18 -8.82 4.05 -6.52
C ARG A 18 -7.39 4.51 -6.25
N LEU A 19 -6.41 3.71 -6.62
CA LEU A 19 -5.02 4.04 -6.33
C LEU A 19 -4.61 5.39 -6.91
N GLY A 20 -5.05 5.71 -8.12
CA GLY A 20 -4.71 6.98 -8.74
C GLY A 20 -5.16 8.17 -7.92
N GLU A 21 -6.38 8.10 -7.38
CA GLU A 21 -6.87 9.17 -6.52
C GLU A 21 -6.04 9.27 -5.24
N LEU A 22 -5.71 8.13 -4.67
CA LEU A 22 -4.94 8.10 -3.44
C LEU A 22 -3.57 8.75 -3.66
N VAL A 23 -2.92 8.41 -4.76
CA VAL A 23 -1.62 8.96 -5.09
C VAL A 23 -1.70 10.47 -5.28
N SER A 24 -2.72 10.94 -5.99
CA SER A 24 -2.91 12.38 -6.19
C SER A 24 -3.09 13.09 -4.86
N GLN A 25 -3.89 12.54 -3.99
CA GLN A 25 -4.16 13.17 -2.71
C GLN A 25 -2.95 13.15 -1.80
N ALA A 26 -2.09 12.16 -1.94
CA ALA A 26 -0.92 12.05 -1.08
C ALA A 26 0.21 12.96 -1.54
N THR A 27 0.20 13.40 -2.78
CA THR A 27 1.23 14.30 -3.29
C THR A 27 0.99 15.69 -2.72
N VAL A 28 1.90 16.17 -1.91
CA VAL A 28 1.80 17.46 -1.25
C VAL A 28 3.18 18.11 -1.31
N PRO A 29 3.29 19.40 -1.00
CA PRO A 29 4.63 19.99 -0.95
C PRO A 29 5.52 19.19 0.00
N GLY A 30 6.66 18.81 -0.47
CA GLY A 30 7.61 18.01 0.30
C GLY A 30 7.47 16.52 0.10
N LEU A 31 6.42 16.04 -0.55
CA LEU A 31 6.32 14.61 -0.83
C LEU A 31 5.75 14.40 -2.22
N LYS A 32 6.61 14.03 -3.15
CA LYS A 32 6.18 13.68 -4.49
C LYS A 32 5.88 12.19 -4.50
N VAL A 33 4.74 11.80 -5.04
CA VAL A 33 4.36 10.39 -5.08
C VAL A 33 4.26 9.93 -6.52
N ARG A 34 4.86 8.80 -6.82
CA ARG A 34 4.81 8.18 -8.13
C ARG A 34 4.21 6.79 -7.97
N ALA A 35 3.55 6.31 -9.00
CA ALA A 35 2.96 4.98 -8.95
C ALA A 35 3.25 4.24 -10.23
N GLU A 36 3.51 2.95 -10.12
CA GLU A 36 3.65 2.09 -11.28
C GLU A 36 2.98 0.76 -11.01
N THR A 37 2.49 0.16 -12.07
CA THR A 37 1.83 -1.13 -11.99
C THR A 37 2.55 -2.07 -12.92
N LYS A 38 2.84 -3.28 -12.43
CA LYS A 38 3.45 -4.31 -13.23
C LYS A 38 2.49 -5.47 -13.34
N GLY A 39 2.50 -6.11 -14.49
CA GLY A 39 1.57 -7.17 -14.76
C GLY A 39 0.23 -6.62 -15.18
N LYS A 40 -0.69 -7.52 -15.42
CA LYS A 40 -1.98 -7.11 -15.92
C LYS A 40 -2.97 -6.99 -14.78
N ALA A 41 -3.47 -5.78 -14.59
CA ALA A 41 -4.43 -5.53 -13.54
C ALA A 41 -5.67 -6.38 -13.76
N ARG A 42 -6.20 -6.92 -12.70
CA ARG A 42 -7.38 -7.76 -12.77
C ARG A 42 -8.15 -7.67 -11.48
N PRO A 43 -9.39 -8.11 -11.47
CA PRO A 43 -10.17 -8.12 -10.24
C PRO A 43 -9.51 -9.00 -9.20
N LEU A 44 -9.57 -8.58 -7.96
CA LEU A 44 -8.95 -9.28 -6.84
C LEU A 44 -10.01 -9.65 -5.83
N PRO A 45 -9.78 -10.67 -5.02
CA PRO A 45 -10.69 -10.90 -3.90
C PRO A 45 -10.82 -9.63 -3.07
N PHE A 46 -12.00 -9.41 -2.55
CA PHE A 46 -12.31 -8.16 -1.86
C PHE A 46 -11.32 -7.86 -0.74
N GLY A 47 -10.98 -8.86 0.07
CA GLY A 47 -10.07 -8.63 1.20
C GLY A 47 -8.68 -8.25 0.75
N VAL A 48 -8.20 -8.88 -0.33
CA VAL A 48 -6.88 -8.57 -0.86
C VAL A 48 -6.86 -7.15 -1.43
N ASP A 49 -7.88 -6.81 -2.19
CA ASP A 49 -7.99 -5.51 -2.80
C ASP A 49 -8.02 -4.40 -1.75
N ALA A 50 -8.83 -4.59 -0.72
CA ALA A 50 -8.95 -3.61 0.35
C ALA A 50 -7.66 -3.52 1.15
N ALA A 51 -7.02 -4.66 1.42
CA ALA A 51 -5.76 -4.64 2.18
C ALA A 51 -4.68 -3.92 1.40
N GLY A 52 -4.58 -4.19 0.10
CA GLY A 52 -3.58 -3.51 -0.72
C GLY A 52 -3.74 -2.01 -0.69
N TYR A 53 -4.98 -1.55 -0.82
CA TYR A 53 -5.27 -0.12 -0.78
C TYR A 53 -4.87 0.48 0.58
N ARG A 54 -5.24 -0.19 1.67
CA ARG A 54 -4.93 0.33 3.01
C ARG A 54 -3.44 0.36 3.28
N ILE A 55 -2.71 -0.62 2.77
CA ILE A 55 -1.26 -0.62 2.93
C ILE A 55 -0.65 0.59 2.27
N VAL A 56 -1.05 0.89 1.04
CA VAL A 56 -0.54 2.07 0.35
C VAL A 56 -0.91 3.32 1.11
N GLN A 57 -2.16 3.42 1.53
CA GLN A 57 -2.63 4.60 2.25
C GLN A 57 -1.82 4.84 3.52
N GLU A 58 -1.62 3.79 4.30
CA GLU A 58 -0.90 3.90 5.55
C GLU A 58 0.56 4.22 5.33
N ALA A 59 1.17 3.57 4.33
CA ALA A 59 2.59 3.80 4.04
C ALA A 59 2.82 5.23 3.56
N LEU A 60 1.92 5.77 2.74
CA LEU A 60 2.06 7.14 2.28
C LEU A 60 1.83 8.14 3.40
N THR A 61 0.91 7.84 4.32
CA THR A 61 0.71 8.67 5.50
C THR A 61 1.98 8.71 6.34
N ASN A 62 2.60 7.56 6.53
CA ASN A 62 3.84 7.50 7.30
C ASN A 62 4.96 8.27 6.61
N ALA A 63 5.06 8.15 5.31
CA ALA A 63 6.09 8.88 4.56
C ALA A 63 5.89 10.38 4.72
N ARG A 64 4.65 10.85 4.62
CA ARG A 64 4.38 12.27 4.76
C ARG A 64 4.77 12.78 6.15
N ARG A 65 4.54 11.97 7.17
CA ARG A 65 4.83 12.38 8.54
C ARG A 65 6.30 12.37 8.86
N HIS A 66 7.04 11.41 8.31
CA HIS A 66 8.35 11.10 8.87
C HIS A 66 9.51 11.19 7.89
N ALA A 67 9.25 11.18 6.59
CA ALA A 67 10.33 11.09 5.63
C ALA A 67 11.04 12.42 5.38
N GLY A 68 10.40 13.54 5.71
CA GLY A 68 10.91 14.84 5.32
C GLY A 68 10.73 15.02 3.83
N PRO A 69 11.42 15.96 3.21
CA PRO A 69 11.30 16.11 1.75
C PRO A 69 11.74 14.84 1.07
N ALA A 70 10.86 14.29 0.23
CA ALA A 70 11.13 12.96 -0.30
C ALA A 70 10.27 12.67 -1.52
N THR A 71 10.65 11.62 -2.22
CA THR A 71 9.82 11.01 -3.26
C THR A 71 9.44 9.63 -2.77
N ALA A 72 8.17 9.31 -2.88
CA ALA A 72 7.67 7.98 -2.57
C ALA A 72 7.25 7.31 -3.86
N THR A 73 7.57 6.04 -4.01
CA THR A 73 7.17 5.27 -5.18
C THR A 73 6.30 4.12 -4.74
N VAL A 74 5.11 4.04 -5.31
CA VAL A 74 4.17 2.96 -5.06
C VAL A 74 4.26 2.00 -6.24
N ARG A 75 4.49 0.74 -5.96
CA ARG A 75 4.56 -0.28 -7.01
C ARG A 75 3.59 -1.39 -6.70
N VAL A 76 2.68 -1.67 -7.63
CA VAL A 76 1.72 -2.75 -7.47
C VAL A 76 2.03 -3.77 -8.56
N THR A 77 2.31 -4.99 -8.15
CA THR A 77 2.67 -6.05 -9.09
C THR A 77 1.63 -7.15 -9.01
N TYR A 78 1.00 -7.41 -10.15
CA TYR A 78 -0.02 -8.46 -10.26
C TYR A 78 0.67 -9.74 -10.73
N GLY A 79 0.92 -10.66 -9.81
CA GLY A 79 1.48 -11.95 -10.17
C GLY A 79 0.37 -12.96 -10.41
N GLU A 80 0.74 -14.15 -10.80
CA GLU A 80 -0.26 -15.18 -11.07
C GLU A 80 -0.96 -15.61 -9.79
N GLU A 81 -0.22 -15.73 -8.72
CA GLU A 81 -0.78 -16.27 -7.50
C GLU A 81 -0.82 -15.27 -6.37
N ASP A 82 -0.21 -14.12 -6.55
CA ASP A 82 -0.22 -13.14 -5.48
C ASP A 82 -0.14 -11.72 -6.04
N LEU A 83 -0.44 -10.82 -5.16
CA LEU A 83 -0.33 -9.39 -5.40
C LEU A 83 0.79 -8.89 -4.50
N THR A 84 1.71 -8.11 -5.05
CA THR A 84 2.74 -7.46 -4.24
C THR A 84 2.52 -5.96 -4.30
N VAL A 85 2.48 -5.35 -3.12
CA VAL A 85 2.33 -3.91 -3.00
C VAL A 85 3.55 -3.41 -2.26
N GLN A 86 4.23 -2.42 -2.84
CA GLN A 86 5.45 -1.89 -2.25
C GLN A 86 5.40 -0.38 -2.28
N VAL A 87 5.79 0.24 -1.18
CA VAL A 87 5.91 1.69 -1.10
C VAL A 87 7.29 1.99 -0.56
N ASP A 88 8.09 2.68 -1.37
CA ASP A 88 9.45 3.07 -0.98
C ASP A 88 9.50 4.58 -0.92
N ASP A 89 10.14 5.14 0.09
CA ASP A 89 10.47 6.55 0.05
C ASP A 89 11.97 6.71 0.19
N ASP A 90 12.49 7.84 -0.26
CA ASP A 90 13.90 8.13 -0.21
C ASP A 90 14.21 9.23 0.78
N GLY A 91 13.34 9.41 1.76
CA GLY A 91 13.50 10.48 2.72
C GLY A 91 14.51 10.15 3.80
N LEU A 92 14.31 10.76 4.95
CA LEU A 92 15.17 10.50 6.08
C LEU A 92 15.05 9.04 6.45
N GLY A 93 16.09 8.43 6.85
CA GLY A 93 16.09 7.03 7.16
C GLY A 93 15.36 6.72 8.45
N PRO A 94 15.36 5.46 8.85
CA PRO A 94 14.63 5.06 10.04
C PRO A 94 15.15 5.74 11.30
N ALA A 95 16.38 6.20 11.31
CA ALA A 95 16.90 6.88 12.49
C ALA A 95 16.15 8.18 12.77
N ALA A 96 15.53 8.77 11.77
CA ALA A 96 14.79 10.01 11.95
C ALA A 96 13.32 9.76 12.26
N ARG A 97 12.89 8.51 12.31
CA ARG A 97 11.49 8.21 12.55
C ARG A 97 11.33 7.78 13.99
N PRO A 98 10.30 8.26 14.66
CA PRO A 98 10.07 7.80 16.02
C PRO A 98 9.75 6.32 16.01
N ALA A 99 10.02 5.67 17.09
CA ALA A 99 9.63 4.27 17.21
C ALA A 99 8.12 4.17 17.03
N PRO A 100 7.65 3.13 16.37
CA PRO A 100 6.21 3.00 16.18
C PRO A 100 5.53 2.90 17.51
N ALA A 101 4.50 3.66 17.68
CA ALA A 101 3.69 3.53 18.86
C ALA A 101 2.91 2.24 18.75
N ALA A 102 2.59 1.68 19.86
CA ALA A 102 1.80 0.49 19.87
C ALA A 102 0.49 0.74 19.15
N GLY A 103 0.09 -0.19 18.33
CA GLY A 103 -1.16 -0.08 17.62
C GLY A 103 -1.16 0.83 16.44
N ASN A 104 0.00 1.31 16.04
CA ASN A 104 0.02 2.19 14.91
C ASN A 104 -0.16 1.40 13.62
N GLY A 105 -0.06 2.11 12.50
CA GLY A 105 -0.41 1.55 11.22
C GLY A 105 0.37 0.33 10.80
N ILE A 106 1.67 0.27 11.15
CA ILE A 106 2.47 -0.87 10.71
C ILE A 106 2.00 -2.16 11.38
N ALA A 107 1.70 -2.11 12.68
CA ALA A 107 1.19 -3.29 13.36
C ALA A 107 -0.14 -3.72 12.78
N GLY A 108 -1.02 -2.79 12.49
CA GLY A 108 -2.29 -3.11 11.88
C GLY A 108 -2.16 -3.68 10.49
N MET A 109 -1.22 -3.14 9.71
CA MET A 109 -0.97 -3.68 8.39
C MET A 109 -0.48 -5.12 8.47
N ARG A 110 0.43 -5.39 9.41
CA ARG A 110 0.99 -6.72 9.56
C ARG A 110 -0.09 -7.73 9.92
N GLU A 111 -0.98 -7.36 10.82
CA GLU A 111 -2.08 -8.24 11.20
C GLU A 111 -3.00 -8.50 10.02
N ARG A 112 -3.32 -7.46 9.27
CA ARG A 112 -4.23 -7.60 8.14
C ARG A 112 -3.64 -8.50 7.07
N VAL A 113 -2.37 -8.34 6.78
CA VAL A 113 -1.69 -9.16 5.79
C VAL A 113 -1.60 -10.61 6.25
N SER A 114 -1.27 -10.82 7.52
CA SER A 114 -1.22 -12.18 8.07
C SER A 114 -2.56 -12.87 8.00
N ALA A 115 -3.62 -12.14 8.28
CA ALA A 115 -4.96 -12.74 8.24
C ALA A 115 -5.32 -13.23 6.85
N LEU A 116 -4.71 -12.66 5.82
CA LEU A 116 -4.95 -13.08 4.45
C LEU A 116 -3.92 -14.09 3.96
N GLY A 117 -3.05 -14.54 4.83
CA GLY A 117 -2.05 -15.53 4.46
C GLY A 117 -0.83 -14.95 3.78
N GLY A 118 -0.62 -13.65 3.88
CA GLY A 118 0.50 -13.00 3.24
C GLY A 118 1.61 -12.65 4.21
N GLU A 119 2.53 -11.83 3.73
CA GLU A 119 3.71 -11.40 4.49
C GLU A 119 3.93 -9.92 4.30
N LEU A 120 4.39 -9.26 5.35
CA LEU A 120 4.69 -7.83 5.30
C LEU A 120 6.11 -7.58 5.78
N PHE A 121 6.82 -6.79 5.01
CA PHE A 121 8.11 -6.23 5.44
C PHE A 121 7.96 -4.73 5.61
N ALA A 122 8.48 -4.18 6.68
CA ALA A 122 8.54 -2.73 6.87
C ALA A 122 9.87 -2.42 7.53
N GLY A 123 10.69 -1.62 6.87
CA GLY A 123 12.01 -1.33 7.41
C GLY A 123 12.83 -0.47 6.47
N PRO A 124 14.10 -0.28 6.80
CA PRO A 124 14.96 0.59 6.01
C PRO A 124 15.28 0.00 4.65
N ARG A 125 15.49 0.88 3.70
CA ARG A 125 15.90 0.48 2.36
C ARG A 125 17.41 0.50 2.25
N PRO A 126 17.98 -0.38 1.41
CA PRO A 126 19.39 -0.22 1.05
C PRO A 126 19.57 1.15 0.42
N GLY A 127 20.58 1.87 0.86
CA GLY A 127 20.86 3.18 0.32
C GLY A 127 20.08 4.33 0.91
N GLY A 128 19.19 4.05 1.85
CA GLY A 128 18.47 5.11 2.56
C GLY A 128 16.99 5.09 2.27
N GLY A 129 16.23 5.61 3.20
CA GLY A 129 14.79 5.65 3.10
C GLY A 129 14.14 4.47 3.77
N PHE A 130 12.86 4.30 3.47
CA PHE A 130 12.06 3.30 4.16
C PHE A 130 11.23 2.52 3.14
N ARG A 131 10.98 1.26 3.43
CA ARG A 131 10.21 0.40 2.53
C ARG A 131 9.12 -0.33 3.29
N VAL A 132 7.92 -0.35 2.71
CA VAL A 132 6.85 -1.23 3.14
C VAL A 132 6.52 -2.12 1.95
N ARG A 133 6.52 -3.42 2.15
CA ARG A 133 6.24 -4.36 1.07
C ARG A 133 5.37 -5.48 1.59
N ALA A 134 4.28 -5.73 0.89
CA ALA A 134 3.35 -6.80 1.28
C ALA A 134 3.13 -7.73 0.11
N ARG A 135 3.11 -9.01 0.39
CA ARG A 135 2.73 -10.03 -0.58
C ARG A 135 1.43 -10.64 -0.10
N LEU A 136 0.43 -10.63 -0.95
CA LEU A 136 -0.91 -11.06 -0.61
C LEU A 136 -1.34 -12.16 -1.59
N PRO A 137 -1.61 -13.37 -1.10
CA PRO A 137 -2.07 -14.43 -2.02
C PRO A 137 -3.42 -14.08 -2.61
N VAL A 138 -3.60 -14.32 -3.89
CA VAL A 138 -4.88 -14.06 -4.54
C VAL A 138 -5.56 -15.35 -4.97
N ASN A 139 -4.79 -16.44 -5.02
CA ASN A 139 -5.37 -17.73 -5.28
C ASN A 139 -5.07 -18.58 -4.11
N GLY A 140 -5.40 -19.64 -4.00
CA GLY A 140 -4.90 -20.43 -2.97
C GLY A 140 -5.54 -20.26 -1.66
N VAL A 141 -6.54 -19.53 -1.65
CA VAL A 141 -7.25 -19.55 -0.46
C VAL A 141 -7.86 -20.86 -0.31
N ARG A 142 -7.54 -21.50 0.51
CA ARG A 142 -8.16 -22.75 0.56
C ARG A 142 -7.85 -23.34 1.77
#